data_34df3df49a9dfc276526662f06172963
#
_entry.id   34df3df49a9dfc276526662f06172963
#
_cell.length_a   1.000
_cell.length_b   1.000
_cell.length_c   1.000
_cell.angle_alpha   90.00
_cell.angle_beta   90.00
_cell.angle_gamma   90.00
#
_symmetry.space_group_name_H-M   'P 1'
#
loop_
_entity.id
_entity.type
_entity.pdbx_description
1 polymer ?
#
loop_
_entity_poly.entity_id
_entity_poly.type
_entity_poly.pdbx_seq_one_letter_code
_entity_poly.pdbx_strand_id
1 'polypeptide(L)'
;MKKIYEVKTSFADTGDRKIAYRSYGKGKTIIFINRFRGTLDTWDPLFIKMMAKRFNVITFDYSGIGSSTGNLASDIAIVAKDVKDLTHTLKLDTFIVLGWSYGGLVAQAVTLLYPNLVTHAILIGTNPPGKNEVPFEQAFLDAALKPLNDFEDEVVLFFEPKSAASREAAKASHERIHRNIDIQKIPSNREVFKIYFDGGDRFREDILNFREQIKKTKTPILIISGDHDISFAVENWYSFVNQMVNAQLIVYAKTGHAPQHQFPELTSKYITNFVHYTR
;
A
#
# COMPACT_ATOMS: atom_id res chain seq x y z
N MET A 1 -22.43 0.91 13.00
CA MET A 1 -21.11 1.28 12.44
C MET A 1 -21.18 2.74 12.02
N LYS A 2 -20.26 3.62 12.49
CA LYS A 2 -20.10 4.97 11.94
C LYS A 2 -19.92 4.86 10.44
N LYS A 3 -20.55 5.72 9.66
CA LYS A 3 -20.30 5.77 8.21
C LYS A 3 -18.81 6.00 7.99
N ILE A 4 -18.23 5.29 7.05
CA ILE A 4 -16.78 5.32 6.78
C ILE A 4 -16.25 6.76 6.60
N TYR A 5 -17.06 7.62 6.00
CA TYR A 5 -16.75 9.04 5.77
C TYR A 5 -16.81 9.95 7.01
N GLU A 6 -17.34 9.45 8.14
CA GLU A 6 -17.51 10.23 9.37
C GLU A 6 -16.38 9.99 10.39
N VAL A 7 -15.45 9.08 10.06
CA VAL A 7 -14.32 8.76 10.94
C VAL A 7 -13.36 9.94 10.96
N LYS A 8 -13.19 10.55 12.14
CA LYS A 8 -12.29 11.69 12.32
C LYS A 8 -10.83 11.26 12.28
N THR A 9 -9.99 12.13 11.72
CA THR A 9 -8.54 11.98 11.80
C THR A 9 -8.08 12.22 13.24
N SER A 10 -7.28 11.30 13.75
CA SER A 10 -6.57 11.38 15.02
C SER A 10 -5.06 11.53 14.75
N PHE A 11 -4.31 11.92 15.77
CA PHE A 11 -2.88 12.14 15.67
C PHE A 11 -2.16 11.34 16.74
N ALA A 12 -1.20 10.52 16.32
CA ALA A 12 -0.26 9.85 17.22
C ALA A 12 0.98 10.76 17.39
N ASP A 13 1.22 11.18 18.62
CA ASP A 13 2.41 11.97 18.96
C ASP A 13 3.58 11.00 19.22
N THR A 14 4.58 11.05 18.35
CA THR A 14 5.78 10.19 18.43
C THR A 14 6.96 10.89 19.08
N GLY A 15 6.74 12.09 19.63
CA GLY A 15 7.72 12.92 20.31
C GLY A 15 8.36 13.97 19.40
N ASP A 16 8.79 13.59 18.22
CA ASP A 16 9.43 14.47 17.23
C ASP A 16 8.46 14.93 16.12
N ARG A 17 7.36 14.20 15.94
CA ARG A 17 6.34 14.46 14.91
C ARG A 17 4.97 13.90 15.29
N LYS A 18 3.95 14.30 14.56
CA LYS A 18 2.58 13.79 14.71
C LYS A 18 2.18 13.03 13.45
N ILE A 19 1.81 11.78 13.60
CA ILE A 19 1.33 10.92 12.52
C ILE A 19 -0.20 10.94 12.52
N ALA A 20 -0.79 11.45 11.43
CA ALA A 20 -2.23 11.46 11.22
C ALA A 20 -2.72 10.05 10.86
N TYR A 21 -3.78 9.59 11.50
CA TYR A 21 -4.35 8.27 11.24
C TYR A 21 -5.87 8.25 11.43
N ARG A 22 -6.51 7.23 10.86
CA ARG A 22 -7.92 6.87 11.14
C ARG A 22 -8.02 5.39 11.46
N SER A 23 -8.94 5.03 12.33
CA SER A 23 -9.19 3.64 12.74
C SER A 23 -10.64 3.26 12.45
N TYR A 24 -10.84 2.10 11.81
CA TYR A 24 -12.13 1.60 11.35
C TYR A 24 -12.33 0.15 11.77
N GLY A 25 -13.47 -0.17 12.33
CA GLY A 25 -13.79 -1.54 12.72
C GLY A 25 -13.21 -1.94 14.07
N LYS A 26 -13.07 -3.25 14.29
CA LYS A 26 -12.54 -3.88 15.50
C LYS A 26 -11.92 -5.24 15.16
N GLY A 27 -11.10 -5.78 16.05
CA GLY A 27 -10.45 -7.08 15.88
C GLY A 27 -8.94 -6.96 15.73
N LYS A 28 -8.30 -7.93 15.06
CA LYS A 28 -6.86 -7.86 14.75
C LYS A 28 -6.58 -6.59 13.97
N THR A 29 -5.52 -5.87 14.35
CA THR A 29 -5.16 -4.62 13.67
C THR A 29 -4.43 -4.90 12.36
N ILE A 30 -4.86 -4.19 11.31
CA ILE A 30 -4.19 -4.17 10.02
C ILE A 30 -3.87 -2.72 9.64
N ILE A 31 -2.57 -2.45 9.38
CA ILE A 31 -2.06 -1.14 9.02
C ILE A 31 -2.01 -1.03 7.50
N PHE A 32 -2.73 -0.08 6.93
CA PHE A 32 -2.73 0.22 5.51
C PHE A 32 -1.65 1.24 5.19
N ILE A 33 -0.68 0.85 4.39
CA ILE A 33 0.51 1.61 4.03
C ILE A 33 0.35 2.15 2.61
N ASN A 34 0.38 3.47 2.47
CA ASN A 34 -0.02 4.20 1.26
C ASN A 34 0.93 4.00 0.07
N ARG A 35 0.36 4.06 -1.13
CA ARG A 35 1.09 4.18 -2.40
C ARG A 35 1.85 5.51 -2.53
N PHE A 36 2.63 5.66 -3.60
CA PHE A 36 3.17 6.94 -4.06
C PHE A 36 2.09 8.02 -4.09
N ARG A 37 2.36 9.18 -3.50
CA ARG A 37 1.41 10.32 -3.36
C ARG A 37 0.12 9.98 -2.61
N GLY A 38 0.00 8.78 -2.04
CA GLY A 38 -1.19 8.39 -1.29
C GLY A 38 -1.29 9.09 0.06
N THR A 39 -2.50 9.42 0.43
CA THR A 39 -2.88 9.89 1.77
C THR A 39 -3.91 8.93 2.38
N LEU A 40 -4.23 9.12 3.64
CA LEU A 40 -5.29 8.33 4.31
C LEU A 40 -6.67 8.46 3.62
N ASP A 41 -6.86 9.45 2.74
CA ASP A 41 -8.09 9.67 1.96
C ASP A 41 -8.10 8.93 0.61
N THR A 42 -6.97 8.40 0.15
CA THR A 42 -6.85 7.80 -1.20
C THR A 42 -7.18 6.31 -1.27
N TRP A 43 -7.50 5.69 -0.15
CA TRP A 43 -8.02 4.32 -0.11
C TRP A 43 -9.51 4.30 -0.48
N ASP A 44 -9.92 3.35 -1.33
CA ASP A 44 -11.33 3.19 -1.65
C ASP A 44 -12.17 2.90 -0.38
N PRO A 45 -13.15 3.75 -0.05
CA PRO A 45 -13.98 3.57 1.14
C PRO A 45 -14.73 2.24 1.18
N LEU A 46 -15.03 1.64 0.02
CA LEU A 46 -15.67 0.32 -0.04
C LEU A 46 -14.68 -0.77 0.41
N PHE A 47 -13.42 -0.70 -0.03
CA PHE A 47 -12.40 -1.65 0.43
C PHE A 47 -12.16 -1.53 1.94
N ILE A 48 -11.98 -0.29 2.45
CA ILE A 48 -11.89 -0.07 3.91
C ILE A 48 -13.11 -0.67 4.63
N LYS A 49 -14.34 -0.42 4.13
CA LYS A 49 -15.59 -0.94 4.72
C LYS A 49 -15.62 -2.46 4.76
N MET A 50 -15.17 -3.13 3.70
CA MET A 50 -15.14 -4.60 3.67
C MET A 50 -14.13 -5.15 4.67
N MET A 51 -12.92 -4.59 4.71
CA MET A 51 -11.88 -4.98 5.65
C MET A 51 -12.28 -4.71 7.11
N ALA A 52 -12.91 -3.57 7.39
CA ALA A 52 -13.36 -3.18 8.73
C ALA A 52 -14.47 -4.07 9.32
N LYS A 53 -15.07 -4.95 8.52
CA LYS A 53 -15.99 -6.00 9.03
C LYS A 53 -15.27 -7.07 9.85
N ARG A 54 -13.96 -7.25 9.65
CA ARG A 54 -13.16 -8.33 10.23
C ARG A 54 -11.94 -7.85 11.01
N PHE A 55 -11.46 -6.65 10.70
CA PHE A 55 -10.22 -6.08 11.22
C PHE A 55 -10.46 -4.69 11.84
N ASN A 56 -9.58 -4.32 12.75
CA ASN A 56 -9.34 -2.92 13.06
C ASN A 56 -8.39 -2.35 11.99
N VAL A 57 -8.94 -1.68 10.97
CA VAL A 57 -8.17 -1.09 9.88
C VAL A 57 -7.63 0.27 10.31
N ILE A 58 -6.34 0.47 10.22
CA ILE A 58 -5.70 1.78 10.45
C ILE A 58 -5.11 2.27 9.13
N THR A 59 -5.59 3.41 8.65
CA THR A 59 -4.95 4.18 7.57
C THR A 59 -4.16 5.33 8.17
N PHE A 60 -3.04 5.73 7.58
CA PHE A 60 -2.23 6.84 8.09
C PHE A 60 -1.53 7.58 6.96
N ASP A 61 -1.06 8.79 7.26
CA ASP A 61 -0.19 9.57 6.38
C ASP A 61 1.27 9.42 6.83
N TYR A 62 2.19 9.22 5.88
CA TYR A 62 3.62 9.25 6.17
C TYR A 62 4.05 10.60 6.76
N SER A 63 5.15 10.62 7.46
CA SER A 63 5.79 11.87 7.94
C SER A 63 5.95 12.86 6.80
N GLY A 64 5.46 14.10 7.02
CA GLY A 64 5.49 15.18 6.02
C GLY A 64 4.51 15.06 4.86
N ILE A 65 3.60 14.08 4.88
CA ILE A 65 2.57 13.88 3.86
C ILE A 65 1.18 14.07 4.48
N GLY A 66 0.25 14.59 3.68
CA GLY A 66 -1.15 14.74 4.06
C GLY A 66 -1.35 15.62 5.27
N SER A 67 -1.78 15.03 6.38
CA SER A 67 -1.99 15.72 7.67
C SER A 67 -0.89 15.43 8.70
N SER A 68 0.09 14.58 8.38
CA SER A 68 1.21 14.30 9.26
C SER A 68 2.26 15.41 9.23
N THR A 69 2.89 15.67 10.38
CA THR A 69 4.04 16.59 10.46
C THR A 69 5.37 15.85 10.23
N GLY A 70 6.47 16.57 10.20
CA GLY A 70 7.80 16.02 9.92
C GLY A 70 8.15 16.06 8.44
N ASN A 71 9.01 15.15 7.99
CA ASN A 71 9.48 15.08 6.60
C ASN A 71 9.48 13.64 6.11
N LEU A 72 9.09 13.44 4.84
CA LEU A 72 9.23 12.15 4.17
C LEU A 72 10.72 11.84 3.98
N ALA A 73 11.11 10.62 4.32
CA ALA A 73 12.49 10.17 4.09
C ALA A 73 12.64 9.52 2.70
N SER A 74 13.84 9.68 2.12
CA SER A 74 14.24 9.02 0.86
C SER A 74 14.87 7.64 1.09
N ASP A 75 14.52 6.96 2.19
CA ASP A 75 14.97 5.62 2.53
C ASP A 75 13.79 4.83 3.12
N ILE A 76 13.46 3.73 2.47
CA ILE A 76 12.34 2.86 2.85
C ILE A 76 12.47 2.34 4.27
N ALA A 77 13.69 2.05 4.74
CA ALA A 77 13.92 1.59 6.12
C ALA A 77 13.58 2.70 7.15
N ILE A 78 13.82 3.96 6.79
CA ILE A 78 13.43 5.11 7.64
C ILE A 78 11.92 5.33 7.56
N VAL A 79 11.31 5.22 6.38
CA VAL A 79 9.84 5.31 6.23
C VAL A 79 9.13 4.19 7.01
N ALA A 80 9.71 2.98 7.05
CA ALA A 80 9.19 1.88 7.86
C ALA A 80 9.12 2.21 9.37
N LYS A 81 9.95 3.15 9.84
CA LYS A 81 9.90 3.63 11.23
C LYS A 81 8.61 4.38 11.54
N ASP A 82 7.96 5.05 10.56
CA ASP A 82 6.66 5.68 10.78
C ASP A 82 5.61 4.65 11.23
N VAL A 83 5.61 3.46 10.61
CA VAL A 83 4.72 2.37 11.01
C VAL A 83 5.04 1.88 12.42
N LYS A 84 6.32 1.67 12.73
CA LYS A 84 6.76 1.24 14.06
C LYS A 84 6.37 2.26 15.13
N ASP A 85 6.63 3.54 14.90
CA ASP A 85 6.36 4.61 15.88
C ASP A 85 4.86 4.81 16.08
N LEU A 86 4.06 4.77 14.99
CA LEU A 86 2.59 4.78 15.06
C LEU A 86 2.08 3.62 15.92
N THR A 87 2.50 2.40 15.63
CA THR A 87 2.00 1.20 16.32
C THR A 87 2.45 1.16 17.77
N HIS A 88 3.66 1.63 18.07
CA HIS A 88 4.15 1.79 19.44
C HIS A 88 3.30 2.82 20.23
N THR A 89 3.02 3.99 19.64
CA THR A 89 2.18 5.03 20.27
C THR A 89 0.76 4.52 20.51
N LEU A 90 0.23 3.69 19.61
CA LEU A 90 -1.08 3.06 19.75
C LEU A 90 -1.07 1.81 20.65
N LYS A 91 0.09 1.46 21.23
CA LYS A 91 0.29 0.30 22.12
C LYS A 91 -0.17 -1.02 21.49
N LEU A 92 0.20 -1.23 20.24
CA LEU A 92 -0.09 -2.47 19.52
C LEU A 92 1.06 -3.45 19.71
N ASP A 93 0.78 -4.60 20.33
CA ASP A 93 1.78 -5.66 20.54
C ASP A 93 2.14 -6.34 19.21
N THR A 94 1.13 -6.61 18.38
CA THR A 94 1.31 -7.17 17.04
C THR A 94 0.26 -6.63 16.06
N PHE A 95 0.59 -6.66 14.78
CA PHE A 95 -0.29 -6.18 13.73
C PHE A 95 -0.03 -6.89 12.39
N ILE A 96 -0.96 -6.72 11.46
CA ILE A 96 -0.84 -7.10 10.06
C ILE A 96 -0.42 -5.85 9.29
N VAL A 97 0.50 -5.96 8.34
CA VAL A 97 0.77 -4.89 7.38
C VAL A 97 0.08 -5.18 6.05
N LEU A 98 -0.50 -4.15 5.46
CA LEU A 98 -1.02 -4.16 4.09
C LEU A 98 -0.44 -2.96 3.36
N GLY A 99 0.45 -3.20 2.41
CA GLY A 99 1.07 -2.15 1.63
C GLY A 99 0.65 -2.20 0.16
N TRP A 100 0.29 -1.05 -0.39
CA TRP A 100 -0.03 -0.90 -1.80
C TRP A 100 1.05 -0.09 -2.52
N SER A 101 1.57 -0.62 -3.65
CA SER A 101 2.54 0.10 -4.47
C SER A 101 3.84 0.41 -3.70
N TYR A 102 4.26 1.66 -3.62
CA TYR A 102 5.33 2.13 -2.74
C TYR A 102 5.13 1.65 -1.29
N GLY A 103 3.89 1.67 -0.79
CA GLY A 103 3.56 1.13 0.52
C GLY A 103 3.84 -0.36 0.67
N GLY A 104 3.85 -1.11 -0.44
CA GLY A 104 4.27 -2.51 -0.45
C GLY A 104 5.78 -2.68 -0.25
N LEU A 105 6.60 -1.75 -0.74
CA LEU A 105 8.04 -1.71 -0.44
C LEU A 105 8.25 -1.45 1.06
N VAL A 106 7.51 -0.46 1.61
CA VAL A 106 7.54 -0.15 3.05
C VAL A 106 7.05 -1.34 3.89
N ALA A 107 5.97 -2.02 3.48
CA ALA A 107 5.44 -3.18 4.20
C ALA A 107 6.46 -4.34 4.27
N GLN A 108 7.22 -4.57 3.20
CA GLN A 108 8.31 -5.53 3.19
C GLN A 108 9.42 -5.14 4.18
N ALA A 109 9.84 -3.87 4.16
CA ALA A 109 10.83 -3.37 5.12
C ALA A 109 10.34 -3.49 6.58
N VAL A 110 9.08 -3.12 6.87
CA VAL A 110 8.48 -3.29 8.21
C VAL A 110 8.50 -4.75 8.65
N THR A 111 8.14 -5.67 7.73
CA THR A 111 8.12 -7.11 8.02
C THR A 111 9.50 -7.65 8.38
N LEU A 112 10.54 -7.17 7.68
CA LEU A 112 11.91 -7.67 7.87
C LEU A 112 12.65 -6.99 9.02
N LEU A 113 12.39 -5.69 9.25
CA LEU A 113 13.03 -4.94 10.34
C LEU A 113 12.35 -5.18 11.70
N TYR A 114 11.06 -5.49 11.71
CA TYR A 114 10.28 -5.69 12.94
C TYR A 114 9.52 -7.03 12.96
N PRO A 115 10.20 -8.17 12.76
CA PRO A 115 9.55 -9.48 12.53
C PRO A 115 8.71 -9.95 13.73
N ASN A 116 9.01 -9.49 14.94
CA ASN A 116 8.24 -9.85 16.14
C ASN A 116 6.92 -9.06 16.26
N LEU A 117 6.74 -7.99 15.48
CA LEU A 117 5.52 -7.17 15.50
C LEU A 117 4.56 -7.54 14.37
N VAL A 118 5.07 -8.05 13.25
CA VAL A 118 4.27 -8.32 12.04
C VAL A 118 3.83 -9.78 12.02
N THR A 119 2.52 -10.01 12.13
CA THR A 119 1.96 -11.37 12.06
C THR A 119 1.74 -11.85 10.62
N HIS A 120 1.40 -10.96 9.71
CA HIS A 120 1.17 -11.25 8.28
C HIS A 120 1.52 -10.01 7.46
N ALA A 121 1.98 -10.22 6.23
CA ALA A 121 2.21 -9.15 5.26
C ALA A 121 1.34 -9.34 4.01
N ILE A 122 0.60 -8.30 3.65
CA ILE A 122 -0.22 -8.26 2.43
C ILE A 122 0.42 -7.23 1.49
N LEU A 123 0.85 -7.66 0.34
CA LEU A 123 1.59 -6.86 -0.64
C LEU A 123 0.74 -6.71 -1.91
N ILE A 124 0.27 -5.51 -2.20
CA ILE A 124 -0.63 -5.25 -3.32
C ILE A 124 0.08 -4.38 -4.37
N GLY A 125 0.13 -4.83 -5.63
CA GLY A 125 0.70 -4.05 -6.74
C GLY A 125 2.09 -3.51 -6.39
N THR A 126 3.02 -4.37 -6.06
CA THR A 126 4.38 -3.98 -5.65
C THR A 126 5.41 -5.00 -6.13
N ASN A 127 6.68 -4.63 -6.15
CA ASN A 127 7.77 -5.49 -6.56
C ASN A 127 8.47 -6.18 -5.37
N PRO A 128 9.14 -7.32 -5.60
CA PRO A 128 10.10 -7.86 -4.64
C PRO A 128 11.29 -6.91 -4.43
N PRO A 129 12.03 -7.03 -3.30
CA PRO A 129 13.21 -6.22 -3.05
C PRO A 129 14.32 -6.46 -4.07
N GLY A 130 15.20 -5.50 -4.23
CA GLY A 130 16.34 -5.58 -5.13
C GLY A 130 15.98 -5.33 -6.60
N LYS A 131 16.92 -5.65 -7.49
CA LYS A 131 16.75 -5.43 -8.93
C LYS A 131 15.69 -6.36 -9.51
N ASN A 132 14.78 -5.80 -10.30
CA ASN A 132 13.73 -6.49 -11.02
C ASN A 132 13.92 -6.33 -12.52
N GLU A 133 13.47 -7.32 -13.32
CA GLU A 133 13.72 -7.38 -14.75
C GLU A 133 12.76 -6.51 -15.56
N VAL A 134 11.48 -6.45 -15.14
CA VAL A 134 10.46 -5.65 -15.83
C VAL A 134 10.37 -4.28 -15.18
N PRO A 135 10.74 -3.20 -15.90
CA PRO A 135 10.69 -1.82 -15.40
C PRO A 135 9.28 -1.25 -15.46
N PHE A 136 9.11 -0.02 -14.96
CA PHE A 136 7.92 0.80 -15.19
C PHE A 136 7.72 1.05 -16.68
N GLU A 137 6.47 1.01 -17.14
CA GLU A 137 6.12 1.46 -18.48
C GLU A 137 6.15 3.00 -18.57
N GLN A 138 6.43 3.53 -19.76
CA GLN A 138 6.46 4.98 -19.98
C GLN A 138 5.11 5.64 -19.65
N ALA A 139 4.00 4.98 -19.98
CA ALA A 139 2.66 5.47 -19.66
C ALA A 139 2.41 5.71 -18.15
N PHE A 140 3.02 4.87 -17.30
CA PHE A 140 3.00 5.12 -15.86
C PHE A 140 3.70 6.43 -15.50
N LEU A 141 4.91 6.66 -16.00
CA LEU A 141 5.69 7.87 -15.70
C LEU A 141 4.99 9.13 -16.21
N ASP A 142 4.43 9.07 -17.42
CA ASP A 142 3.73 10.19 -18.05
C ASP A 142 2.51 10.64 -17.22
N ALA A 143 1.76 9.70 -16.63
CA ALA A 143 0.63 10.01 -15.76
C ALA A 143 1.06 10.33 -14.33
N ALA A 144 1.95 9.53 -13.72
CA ALA A 144 2.33 9.64 -12.31
C ALA A 144 3.05 10.95 -11.97
N LEU A 145 3.79 11.54 -12.93
CA LEU A 145 4.55 12.78 -12.74
C LEU A 145 3.77 14.06 -13.02
N LYS A 146 2.49 13.96 -13.41
CA LYS A 146 1.62 15.14 -13.50
C LYS A 146 1.35 15.71 -12.10
N PRO A 147 1.36 17.04 -11.92
CA PRO A 147 1.03 17.65 -10.63
C PRO A 147 -0.35 17.24 -10.10
N LEU A 148 -1.33 17.17 -10.99
CA LEU A 148 -2.70 16.70 -10.71
C LEU A 148 -3.06 15.63 -11.73
N ASN A 149 -3.71 14.59 -11.27
CA ASN A 149 -4.24 13.52 -12.12
C ASN A 149 -5.74 13.76 -12.34
N ASP A 150 -6.19 13.63 -13.57
CA ASP A 150 -7.61 13.53 -13.91
C ASP A 150 -8.10 12.07 -13.86
N PHE A 151 -9.38 11.86 -14.19
CA PHE A 151 -9.95 10.51 -14.17
C PHE A 151 -9.26 9.55 -15.17
N GLU A 152 -8.90 10.02 -16.37
CA GLU A 152 -8.21 9.16 -17.35
C GLU A 152 -6.78 8.81 -16.89
N ASP A 153 -6.09 9.71 -16.21
CA ASP A 153 -4.82 9.41 -15.57
C ASP A 153 -4.98 8.35 -14.47
N GLU A 154 -6.04 8.42 -13.65
CA GLU A 154 -6.33 7.40 -12.63
C GLU A 154 -6.65 6.04 -13.27
N VAL A 155 -7.35 6.01 -14.40
CA VAL A 155 -7.60 4.77 -15.16
C VAL A 155 -6.28 4.17 -15.63
N VAL A 156 -5.40 4.98 -16.23
CA VAL A 156 -4.07 4.51 -16.70
C VAL A 156 -3.21 4.03 -15.54
N LEU A 157 -3.19 4.78 -14.43
CA LEU A 157 -2.33 4.48 -13.28
C LEU A 157 -2.77 3.24 -12.49
N PHE A 158 -4.08 2.99 -12.37
CA PHE A 158 -4.58 2.04 -11.36
C PHE A 158 -5.42 0.91 -11.94
N PHE A 159 -5.93 1.03 -13.16
CA PHE A 159 -6.86 0.09 -13.76
C PHE A 159 -6.37 -0.40 -15.12
N GLU A 160 -7.13 -1.27 -15.80
CA GLU A 160 -6.84 -1.70 -17.16
C GLU A 160 -7.67 -0.87 -18.17
N PRO A 161 -7.06 0.09 -18.88
CA PRO A 161 -7.79 1.01 -19.76
C PRO A 161 -8.55 0.34 -20.90
N LYS A 162 -8.07 -0.83 -21.36
CA LYS A 162 -8.68 -1.58 -22.47
C LYS A 162 -9.84 -2.48 -22.03
N SER A 163 -10.03 -2.66 -20.72
CA SER A 163 -11.12 -3.48 -20.16
C SER A 163 -12.31 -2.60 -19.78
N ALA A 164 -13.46 -2.79 -20.43
CA ALA A 164 -14.68 -2.06 -20.08
C ALA A 164 -15.07 -2.27 -18.60
N ALA A 165 -14.96 -3.50 -18.10
CA ALA A 165 -15.27 -3.81 -16.70
C ALA A 165 -14.31 -3.12 -15.72
N SER A 166 -13.02 -3.01 -16.08
CA SER A 166 -12.03 -2.29 -15.27
C SER A 166 -12.30 -0.78 -15.24
N ARG A 167 -12.68 -0.19 -16.38
CA ARG A 167 -13.08 1.23 -16.46
C ARG A 167 -14.33 1.54 -15.63
N GLU A 168 -15.34 0.66 -15.65
CA GLU A 168 -16.54 0.82 -14.79
C GLU A 168 -16.16 0.75 -13.30
N ALA A 169 -15.28 -0.17 -12.92
CA ALA A 169 -14.76 -0.25 -11.55
C ALA A 169 -13.95 1.00 -11.19
N ALA A 170 -13.15 1.54 -12.12
CA ALA A 170 -12.44 2.80 -11.97
C ALA A 170 -13.38 3.96 -11.66
N LYS A 171 -14.43 4.12 -12.47
CA LYS A 171 -15.46 5.16 -12.26
C LYS A 171 -16.11 5.05 -10.89
N ALA A 172 -16.54 3.85 -10.51
CA ALA A 172 -17.16 3.62 -9.21
C ALA A 172 -16.20 3.88 -8.04
N SER A 173 -14.92 3.51 -8.16
CA SER A 173 -13.89 3.78 -7.15
C SER A 173 -13.59 5.28 -7.06
N HIS A 174 -13.40 5.95 -8.19
CA HIS A 174 -13.20 7.40 -8.29
C HIS A 174 -14.32 8.16 -7.57
N GLU A 175 -15.58 7.86 -7.90
CA GLU A 175 -16.74 8.51 -7.26
C GLU A 175 -16.77 8.29 -5.75
N ARG A 176 -16.36 7.14 -5.23
CA ARG A 176 -16.30 6.86 -3.80
C ARG A 176 -15.19 7.63 -3.11
N ILE A 177 -13.99 7.66 -3.69
CA ILE A 177 -12.82 8.35 -3.14
C ILE A 177 -13.06 9.86 -3.15
N HIS A 178 -13.52 10.42 -4.27
CA HIS A 178 -13.68 11.85 -4.46
C HIS A 178 -14.82 12.50 -3.64
N ARG A 179 -15.64 11.70 -2.95
CA ARG A 179 -16.63 12.25 -2.00
C ARG A 179 -16.01 12.97 -0.80
N ASN A 180 -14.81 12.57 -0.38
CA ASN A 180 -14.21 13.06 0.88
C ASN A 180 -12.70 13.33 0.77
N ILE A 181 -12.12 13.19 -0.42
CA ILE A 181 -10.69 13.43 -0.61
C ILE A 181 -10.38 14.92 -0.44
N ASP A 182 -9.35 15.22 0.32
CA ASP A 182 -8.76 16.55 0.36
C ASP A 182 -7.60 16.60 -0.65
N ILE A 183 -7.91 17.09 -1.86
CA ILE A 183 -6.96 17.16 -2.98
C ILE A 183 -5.73 18.01 -2.63
N GLN A 184 -5.88 19.01 -1.77
CA GLN A 184 -4.78 19.90 -1.36
C GLN A 184 -3.72 19.17 -0.53
N LYS A 185 -4.06 18.03 0.07
CA LYS A 185 -3.14 17.20 0.85
C LYS A 185 -2.39 16.18 0.01
N ILE A 186 -2.77 16.00 -1.25
CA ILE A 186 -2.06 15.08 -2.15
C ILE A 186 -0.76 15.75 -2.62
N PRO A 187 0.40 15.12 -2.44
CA PRO A 187 1.65 15.64 -2.97
C PRO A 187 1.56 15.93 -4.47
N SER A 188 1.91 17.16 -4.87
CA SER A 188 1.80 17.64 -6.25
C SER A 188 3.09 18.26 -6.80
N ASN A 189 4.15 18.35 -6.00
CA ASN A 189 5.43 18.93 -6.40
C ASN A 189 6.50 17.86 -6.69
N ARG A 190 7.44 18.21 -7.59
CA ARG A 190 8.49 17.30 -8.05
C ARG A 190 9.53 16.96 -6.99
N GLU A 191 9.74 17.81 -5.99
CA GLU A 191 10.70 17.57 -4.92
C GLU A 191 10.22 16.40 -4.04
N VAL A 192 8.94 16.38 -3.67
CA VAL A 192 8.36 15.24 -2.94
C VAL A 192 8.33 13.99 -3.81
N PHE A 193 8.03 14.11 -5.11
CA PHE A 193 8.09 12.96 -6.02
C PHE A 193 9.47 12.33 -6.04
N LYS A 194 10.51 13.18 -6.14
CA LYS A 194 11.91 12.72 -6.13
C LYS A 194 12.24 11.93 -4.86
N ILE A 195 11.78 12.37 -3.69
CA ILE A 195 12.02 11.65 -2.43
C ILE A 195 11.45 10.22 -2.48
N TYR A 196 10.24 10.05 -3.02
CA TYR A 196 9.64 8.72 -3.21
C TYR A 196 10.44 7.84 -4.19
N PHE A 197 10.88 8.41 -5.32
CA PHE A 197 11.69 7.68 -6.31
C PHE A 197 13.06 7.31 -5.76
N ASP A 198 13.73 8.24 -5.07
CA ASP A 198 15.00 7.96 -4.38
C ASP A 198 14.85 6.81 -3.36
N GLY A 199 13.72 6.77 -2.63
CA GLY A 199 13.40 5.67 -1.72
C GLY A 199 13.22 4.34 -2.44
N GLY A 200 12.51 4.33 -3.57
CA GLY A 200 12.36 3.15 -4.42
C GLY A 200 13.68 2.67 -5.01
N ASP A 201 14.53 3.58 -5.45
CA ASP A 201 15.85 3.28 -6.00
C ASP A 201 16.77 2.64 -4.94
N ARG A 202 16.82 3.19 -3.73
CA ARG A 202 17.57 2.58 -2.61
C ARG A 202 17.05 1.21 -2.22
N PHE A 203 15.72 1.00 -2.27
CA PHE A 203 15.13 -0.33 -2.05
C PHE A 203 15.55 -1.32 -3.13
N ARG A 204 15.71 -0.85 -4.38
CA ARG A 204 16.20 -1.64 -5.51
C ARG A 204 17.71 -1.92 -5.41
N GLU A 205 18.51 -1.03 -4.82
CA GLU A 205 19.93 -1.28 -4.52
C GLU A 205 20.13 -2.40 -3.48
N ASP A 206 19.14 -2.63 -2.64
CA ASP A 206 19.06 -3.72 -1.66
C ASP A 206 20.25 -3.83 -0.69
N ILE A 207 20.80 -2.70 -0.25
CA ILE A 207 21.95 -2.63 0.66
C ILE A 207 21.71 -3.43 1.95
N LEU A 208 20.46 -3.50 2.41
CA LEU A 208 20.06 -4.27 3.59
C LEU A 208 19.82 -5.76 3.30
N ASN A 209 20.02 -6.21 2.05
CA ASN A 209 19.83 -7.60 1.63
C ASN A 209 18.39 -8.12 1.92
N PHE A 210 17.40 -7.29 1.75
CA PHE A 210 15.99 -7.65 1.96
C PHE A 210 15.53 -8.76 1.00
N ARG A 211 16.11 -8.83 -0.21
CA ARG A 211 15.79 -9.86 -1.20
C ARG A 211 16.05 -11.27 -0.67
N GLU A 212 17.18 -11.50 0.00
CA GLU A 212 17.50 -12.79 0.58
C GLU A 212 16.78 -13.02 1.92
N GLN A 213 16.50 -11.95 2.66
CA GLN A 213 15.77 -12.05 3.93
C GLN A 213 14.30 -12.43 3.71
N ILE A 214 13.62 -11.82 2.71
CA ILE A 214 12.20 -12.06 2.47
C ILE A 214 11.93 -13.49 1.99
N LYS A 215 12.89 -14.12 1.30
CA LYS A 215 12.80 -15.55 0.93
C LYS A 215 12.71 -16.46 2.15
N LYS A 216 13.35 -16.07 3.26
CA LYS A 216 13.54 -16.90 4.46
C LYS A 216 12.60 -16.53 5.61
N THR A 217 11.88 -15.42 5.51
CA THR A 217 10.96 -14.98 6.57
C THR A 217 9.87 -16.02 6.82
N LYS A 218 9.58 -16.24 8.10
CA LYS A 218 8.48 -17.12 8.51
C LYS A 218 7.13 -16.38 8.52
N THR A 219 7.14 -15.05 8.46
CA THR A 219 5.90 -14.27 8.36
C THR A 219 5.14 -14.63 7.09
N PRO A 220 3.88 -15.07 7.19
CA PRO A 220 3.05 -15.35 6.02
C PRO A 220 2.88 -14.10 5.15
N ILE A 221 3.13 -14.25 3.84
CA ILE A 221 3.06 -13.17 2.86
C ILE A 221 2.01 -13.48 1.80
N LEU A 222 1.05 -12.59 1.61
CA LEU A 222 0.11 -12.64 0.49
C LEU A 222 0.44 -11.52 -0.49
N ILE A 223 0.74 -11.89 -1.73
CA ILE A 223 1.00 -10.98 -2.83
C ILE A 223 -0.25 -10.94 -3.71
N ILE A 224 -0.74 -9.75 -4.04
CA ILE A 224 -1.91 -9.56 -4.90
C ILE A 224 -1.55 -8.57 -6.00
N SER A 225 -1.64 -8.97 -7.26
CA SER A 225 -1.29 -8.15 -8.42
C SER A 225 -2.35 -8.24 -9.51
N GLY A 226 -2.44 -7.20 -10.33
CA GLY A 226 -3.11 -7.27 -11.63
C GLY A 226 -2.14 -7.75 -12.70
N ASP A 227 -2.67 -8.41 -13.74
CA ASP A 227 -1.88 -8.90 -14.89
C ASP A 227 -1.51 -7.77 -15.88
N HIS A 228 -2.03 -6.57 -15.70
CA HIS A 228 -1.77 -5.37 -16.50
C HIS A 228 -1.25 -4.21 -15.64
N ASP A 229 -0.49 -4.51 -14.59
CA ASP A 229 0.15 -3.48 -13.76
C ASP A 229 1.36 -2.88 -14.49
N ILE A 230 1.19 -1.67 -15.02
CA ILE A 230 2.22 -0.94 -15.79
C ILE A 230 3.32 -0.32 -14.92
N SER A 231 3.16 -0.37 -13.58
CA SER A 231 4.14 0.16 -12.63
C SER A 231 4.94 -0.94 -11.95
N PHE A 232 4.29 -1.95 -11.40
CA PHE A 232 4.94 -3.06 -10.73
C PHE A 232 4.48 -4.39 -11.35
N ALA A 233 5.08 -4.71 -12.50
CA ALA A 233 4.73 -5.88 -13.29
C ALA A 233 4.77 -7.17 -12.46
N VAL A 234 3.68 -7.94 -12.52
CA VAL A 234 3.56 -9.19 -11.75
C VAL A 234 4.61 -10.23 -12.14
N GLU A 235 5.15 -10.14 -13.36
CA GLU A 235 6.24 -10.99 -13.87
C GLU A 235 7.46 -10.99 -12.97
N ASN A 236 7.73 -9.88 -12.28
CA ASN A 236 8.82 -9.77 -11.32
C ASN A 236 8.66 -10.71 -10.11
N TRP A 237 7.45 -11.21 -9.85
CA TRP A 237 7.16 -12.18 -8.79
C TRP A 237 7.24 -13.63 -9.25
N TYR A 238 7.02 -13.97 -10.53
CA TYR A 238 6.86 -15.36 -10.98
C TYR A 238 8.07 -16.24 -10.67
N SER A 239 9.27 -15.76 -10.95
CA SER A 239 10.51 -16.48 -10.65
C SER A 239 10.95 -16.35 -9.18
N PHE A 240 10.36 -15.40 -8.45
CA PHE A 240 10.78 -15.07 -7.09
C PHE A 240 9.93 -15.76 -6.02
N VAL A 241 8.60 -15.80 -6.20
CA VAL A 241 7.68 -16.33 -5.20
C VAL A 241 7.91 -17.79 -4.85
N ASN A 242 8.34 -18.61 -5.80
CA ASN A 242 8.66 -20.03 -5.56
C ASN A 242 9.93 -20.27 -4.74
N GLN A 243 10.73 -19.22 -4.51
CA GLN A 243 11.90 -19.25 -3.63
C GLN A 243 11.56 -18.85 -2.18
N MET A 244 10.34 -18.35 -1.95
CA MET A 244 9.88 -17.90 -0.64
C MET A 244 9.27 -19.06 0.15
N VAL A 245 9.64 -19.19 1.43
CA VAL A 245 9.17 -20.32 2.26
C VAL A 245 7.71 -20.20 2.69
N ASN A 246 7.14 -18.99 2.69
CA ASN A 246 5.81 -18.74 3.23
C ASN A 246 5.06 -17.62 2.48
N ALA A 247 4.93 -17.75 1.16
CA ALA A 247 4.25 -16.77 0.32
C ALA A 247 3.20 -17.40 -0.59
N GLN A 248 2.16 -16.63 -0.88
CA GLN A 248 1.13 -16.93 -1.88
C GLN A 248 1.00 -15.74 -2.83
N LEU A 249 0.79 -16.01 -4.13
CA LEU A 249 0.56 -15.01 -5.16
C LEU A 249 -0.84 -15.20 -5.78
N ILE A 250 -1.61 -14.12 -5.81
CA ILE A 250 -2.89 -14.03 -6.51
C ILE A 250 -2.75 -13.01 -7.63
N VAL A 251 -3.10 -13.41 -8.85
CA VAL A 251 -3.11 -12.53 -10.03
C VAL A 251 -4.53 -12.37 -10.52
N TYR A 252 -4.97 -11.13 -10.69
CA TYR A 252 -6.27 -10.79 -11.26
C TYR A 252 -6.12 -10.48 -12.75
N ALA A 253 -6.90 -11.16 -13.58
CA ALA A 253 -6.92 -10.91 -15.02
C ALA A 253 -7.63 -9.58 -15.35
N LYS A 254 -7.14 -8.89 -16.41
CA LYS A 254 -7.68 -7.61 -16.89
C LYS A 254 -7.74 -6.54 -15.80
N THR A 255 -6.68 -6.48 -15.00
CA THR A 255 -6.60 -5.65 -13.79
C THR A 255 -5.26 -4.92 -13.78
N GLY A 256 -5.30 -3.63 -13.51
CA GLY A 256 -4.11 -2.80 -13.35
C GLY A 256 -3.55 -2.85 -11.93
N HIS A 257 -2.96 -1.75 -11.53
CA HIS A 257 -2.20 -1.56 -10.29
C HIS A 257 -3.02 -1.57 -8.98
N ALA A 258 -4.36 -1.49 -9.07
CA ALA A 258 -5.23 -1.42 -7.90
C ALA A 258 -6.29 -2.55 -7.86
N PRO A 259 -5.89 -3.83 -7.77
CA PRO A 259 -6.85 -4.93 -7.69
C PRO A 259 -7.83 -4.80 -6.53
N GLN A 260 -7.43 -4.21 -5.40
CA GLN A 260 -8.27 -3.94 -4.23
C GLN A 260 -9.32 -2.84 -4.47
N HIS A 261 -9.12 -1.96 -5.45
CA HIS A 261 -10.10 -0.95 -5.86
C HIS A 261 -11.03 -1.48 -6.97
N GLN A 262 -10.51 -2.33 -7.85
CA GLN A 262 -11.30 -2.96 -8.89
C GLN A 262 -12.23 -4.05 -8.33
N PHE A 263 -11.73 -4.85 -7.37
CA PHE A 263 -12.46 -5.96 -6.74
C PHE A 263 -12.44 -5.88 -5.21
N PRO A 264 -12.99 -4.81 -4.58
CA PRO A 264 -12.83 -4.57 -3.15
C PRO A 264 -13.41 -5.68 -2.26
N GLU A 265 -14.54 -6.26 -2.63
CA GLU A 265 -15.16 -7.34 -1.86
C GLU A 265 -14.40 -8.66 -1.98
N LEU A 266 -13.98 -9.02 -3.20
CA LEU A 266 -13.25 -10.26 -3.46
C LEU A 266 -11.87 -10.21 -2.81
N THR A 267 -11.14 -9.11 -2.99
CA THR A 267 -9.82 -8.91 -2.39
C THR A 267 -9.89 -8.98 -0.86
N SER A 268 -10.90 -8.35 -0.25
CA SER A 268 -11.09 -8.43 1.21
C SER A 268 -11.34 -9.87 1.70
N LYS A 269 -12.05 -10.71 0.94
CA LYS A 269 -12.28 -12.12 1.26
C LYS A 269 -10.98 -12.93 1.18
N TYR A 270 -10.17 -12.73 0.15
CA TYR A 270 -8.88 -13.40 0.03
C TYR A 270 -7.95 -13.05 1.20
N ILE A 271 -7.83 -11.76 1.53
CA ILE A 271 -7.03 -11.31 2.67
C ILE A 271 -7.56 -11.91 3.99
N THR A 272 -8.87 -11.88 4.20
CA THR A 272 -9.48 -12.43 5.42
C THR A 272 -9.21 -13.92 5.57
N ASN A 273 -9.39 -14.69 4.50
CA ASN A 273 -9.14 -16.13 4.50
C ASN A 273 -7.65 -16.43 4.69
N PHE A 274 -6.77 -15.69 4.01
CA PHE A 274 -5.33 -15.85 4.17
C PHE A 274 -4.92 -15.68 5.65
N VAL A 275 -5.31 -14.57 6.28
CA VAL A 275 -5.01 -14.30 7.70
C VAL A 275 -5.65 -15.32 8.66
N HIS A 276 -6.76 -15.94 8.27
CA HIS A 276 -7.43 -16.94 9.09
C HIS A 276 -6.75 -18.31 9.04
N TYR A 277 -6.28 -18.73 7.84
CA TYR A 277 -5.76 -20.07 7.60
C TYR A 277 -4.22 -20.18 7.61
N THR A 278 -3.49 -19.06 7.73
CA THR A 278 -2.01 -19.06 7.86
C THR A 278 -1.58 -18.64 9.28
N ARG A 279 -0.40 -19.14 9.71
CA ARG A 279 0.18 -18.87 11.04
C ARG A 279 1.67 -18.61 10.93
#